data_a460597e0c1feb23af6d38dfe2d9c317
#
_entry.id   a460597e0c1feb23af6d38dfe2d9c317
#
_cell.length_a   1.000
_cell.length_b   1.000
_cell.length_c   1.000
_cell.angle_alpha   90.00
_cell.angle_beta   90.00
_cell.angle_gamma   90.00
#
_symmetry.space_group_name_H-M   'P 1'
#
loop_
_entity.id
_entity.type
_entity.pdbx_description
1 polymer ?
#
loop_
_entity_poly.entity_id
_entity_poly.type
_entity_poly.pdbx_seq_one_letter_code
_entity_poly.pdbx_strand_id
1 'polypeptide(L)'
;MSIPLQMASDSFIQVDRISRYRSQPGFPWQKTLPVNDILKDFSLTLRQHERVGLLGCSGCGKSTLLKAILALDPVDDGEVYCDGKVVRPGSARTLRWYRRRVQYLPQEPASTLPPSMRVREILNEPLRHLGCNRDASPNLAAALEQVELSAKVLDQRAGSLSGGQAQRVALARALIIQPDFLLADEPVSGLDLPLREQIKLLLLRIAEENRMGLLIVSHDISMLAGLCDRTLVMEAGKIIEDRPTFEMLHLPLHPHTRQLLDAVPALVTHAPSLVRG
;
A
#
# COMPACT_ATOMS: atom_id res chain seq x y z
N MET A 1 10.89 -27.07 19.41
CA MET A 1 9.46 -26.83 19.72
C MET A 1 9.31 -25.31 19.89
N SER A 2 8.95 -24.62 18.82
CA SER A 2 8.79 -23.15 18.83
C SER A 2 7.37 -22.83 19.26
N ILE A 3 7.23 -22.04 20.31
CA ILE A 3 5.94 -21.53 20.79
C ILE A 3 5.41 -20.61 19.70
N PRO A 4 4.20 -20.83 19.14
CA PRO A 4 3.62 -19.86 18.22
C PRO A 4 3.37 -18.57 19.01
N LEU A 5 3.91 -17.43 18.48
CA LEU A 5 3.55 -16.11 18.95
C LEU A 5 2.02 -16.03 19.03
N GLN A 6 1.50 -15.70 20.22
CA GLN A 6 0.08 -15.46 20.44
C GLN A 6 -0.40 -14.49 19.36
N MET A 7 -1.29 -14.97 18.49
CA MET A 7 -1.99 -14.13 17.51
C MET A 7 -2.64 -12.99 18.29
N ALA A 8 -2.15 -11.76 18.07
CA ALA A 8 -2.82 -10.58 18.61
C ALA A 8 -4.24 -10.59 17.99
N SER A 9 -5.27 -10.56 18.81
CA SER A 9 -6.69 -10.70 18.41
C SER A 9 -7.18 -9.70 17.35
N ASP A 10 -6.36 -8.67 17.04
CA ASP A 10 -6.69 -7.57 16.13
C ASP A 10 -5.79 -7.50 14.88
N SER A 11 -4.95 -8.52 14.60
CA SER A 11 -4.08 -8.51 13.42
C SER A 11 -4.85 -8.85 12.15
N PHE A 12 -4.86 -7.95 11.16
CA PHE A 12 -5.46 -8.20 9.85
C PHE A 12 -4.45 -8.80 8.86
N ILE A 13 -3.27 -8.17 8.72
CA ILE A 13 -2.14 -8.71 7.96
C ILE A 13 -0.97 -8.88 8.93
N GLN A 14 -0.41 -10.08 8.96
CA GLN A 14 0.77 -10.39 9.76
C GLN A 14 1.86 -10.96 8.85
N VAL A 15 3.01 -10.34 8.89
CA VAL A 15 4.25 -10.81 8.27
C VAL A 15 5.10 -11.38 9.40
N ASP A 16 5.38 -12.67 9.38
CA ASP A 16 6.12 -13.36 10.44
C ASP A 16 7.49 -13.83 9.92
N ARG A 17 8.52 -13.13 10.36
CA ARG A 17 9.95 -13.43 10.14
C ARG A 17 10.29 -13.80 8.70
N ILE A 18 9.73 -13.06 7.73
CA ILE A 18 10.05 -13.34 6.35
C ILE A 18 11.49 -12.94 6.02
N SER A 19 12.14 -13.80 5.22
CA SER A 19 13.41 -13.49 4.62
C SER A 19 13.31 -13.63 3.10
N ARG A 20 14.04 -12.78 2.40
CA ARG A 20 14.14 -12.81 0.94
C ARG A 20 15.59 -12.53 0.53
N TYR A 21 16.18 -13.45 -0.21
CA TYR A 21 17.55 -13.37 -0.66
C TYR A 21 17.61 -13.05 -2.16
N ARG A 22 18.60 -12.25 -2.56
CA ARG A 22 18.95 -12.11 -3.97
C ARG A 22 19.86 -13.26 -4.36
N SER A 23 19.38 -14.19 -5.19
CA SER A 23 20.24 -15.20 -5.81
C SER A 23 21.00 -14.59 -6.99
N GLN A 24 22.32 -14.75 -7.04
CA GLN A 24 23.02 -14.57 -8.33
C GLN A 24 22.78 -15.82 -9.17
N PRO A 25 22.53 -15.69 -10.49
CA PRO A 25 22.56 -16.83 -11.39
C PRO A 25 23.98 -17.40 -11.38
N GLY A 26 24.17 -18.47 -10.65
CA GLY A 26 25.42 -19.26 -10.64
C GLY A 26 25.45 -20.19 -11.84
N PHE A 27 26.66 -20.67 -12.19
CA PHE A 27 26.80 -21.78 -13.13
C PHE A 27 26.05 -23.02 -12.61
N PRO A 28 25.50 -23.90 -13.48
CA PRO A 28 24.62 -25.01 -13.09
C PRO A 28 25.16 -25.96 -12.02
N TRP A 29 26.47 -25.94 -11.75
CA TRP A 29 27.15 -26.75 -10.74
C TRP A 29 27.59 -26.00 -9.48
N GLN A 30 27.37 -24.70 -9.39
CA GLN A 30 27.63 -23.94 -8.16
C GLN A 30 26.34 -23.81 -7.35
N LYS A 31 26.36 -24.23 -6.07
CA LYS A 31 25.31 -23.84 -5.13
C LYS A 31 25.23 -22.32 -5.11
N THR A 32 24.10 -21.77 -5.51
CA THR A 32 23.83 -20.32 -5.40
C THR A 32 23.95 -19.93 -3.93
N LEU A 33 25.02 -19.23 -3.57
CA LEU A 33 25.13 -18.62 -2.26
C LEU A 33 24.25 -17.37 -2.27
N PRO A 34 23.46 -17.13 -1.21
CA PRO A 34 22.71 -15.88 -1.07
C PRO A 34 23.72 -14.73 -1.01
N VAL A 35 23.62 -13.78 -1.96
CA VAL A 35 24.64 -12.73 -2.10
C VAL A 35 24.27 -11.49 -1.30
N ASN A 36 22.98 -11.21 -1.11
CA ASN A 36 22.49 -10.11 -0.27
C ASN A 36 21.09 -10.42 0.22
N ASP A 37 20.86 -10.19 1.50
CA ASP A 37 19.53 -10.21 2.09
C ASP A 37 18.78 -8.96 1.64
N ILE A 38 17.63 -9.12 0.98
CA ILE A 38 16.72 -8.02 0.65
C ILE A 38 15.80 -7.75 1.82
N LEU A 39 15.28 -8.83 2.44
CA LEU A 39 14.55 -8.84 3.70
C LEU A 39 15.20 -9.87 4.60
N LYS A 40 15.37 -9.54 5.88
CA LYS A 40 16.01 -10.41 6.85
C LYS A 40 15.24 -10.45 8.15
N ASP A 41 14.64 -11.62 8.42
CA ASP A 41 13.85 -11.86 9.64
C ASP A 41 12.82 -10.73 9.88
N PHE A 42 12.16 -10.30 8.80
CA PHE A 42 11.28 -9.12 8.80
C PHE A 42 9.91 -9.49 9.35
N SER A 43 9.48 -8.79 10.37
CA SER A 43 8.15 -8.98 10.98
C SER A 43 7.37 -7.67 11.00
N LEU A 44 6.09 -7.74 10.69
CA LEU A 44 5.18 -6.62 10.66
C LEU A 44 3.77 -7.09 10.97
N THR A 45 3.05 -6.31 11.79
CA THR A 45 1.62 -6.50 12.01
C THR A 45 0.86 -5.25 11.61
N LEU A 46 -0.13 -5.41 10.74
CA LEU A 46 -1.09 -4.38 10.35
C LEU A 46 -2.45 -4.76 10.94
N ARG A 47 -3.04 -3.84 11.70
CA ARG A 47 -4.37 -4.06 12.30
C ARG A 47 -5.48 -3.70 11.33
N GLN A 48 -6.66 -4.20 11.60
CA GLN A 48 -7.84 -3.81 10.85
C GLN A 48 -8.08 -2.30 10.99
N HIS A 49 -8.40 -1.63 9.88
CA HIS A 49 -8.66 -0.17 9.81
C HIS A 49 -7.47 0.74 10.17
N GLU A 50 -6.29 0.18 10.46
CA GLU A 50 -5.09 0.96 10.76
C GLU A 50 -4.53 1.62 9.50
N ARG A 51 -4.11 2.89 9.61
CA ARG A 51 -3.46 3.62 8.52
C ARG A 51 -1.97 3.71 8.83
N VAL A 52 -1.18 2.92 8.10
CA VAL A 52 0.25 2.76 8.35
C VAL A 52 1.05 3.33 7.18
N GLY A 53 2.07 4.11 7.50
CA GLY A 53 3.08 4.57 6.55
C GLY A 53 4.31 3.66 6.57
N LEU A 54 4.89 3.37 5.42
CA LEU A 54 6.18 2.72 5.28
C LEU A 54 7.15 3.65 4.55
N LEU A 55 8.04 4.26 5.31
CA LEU A 55 9.07 5.17 4.84
C LEU A 55 10.39 4.42 4.64
N GLY A 56 11.19 4.81 3.66
CA GLY A 56 12.54 4.28 3.47
C GLY A 56 13.14 4.67 2.15
N CYS A 57 14.47 4.65 2.05
CA CYS A 57 15.21 4.94 0.83
C CYS A 57 14.88 3.99 -0.32
N SER A 58 15.19 4.40 -1.55
CA SER A 58 15.12 3.49 -2.71
C SER A 58 16.04 2.27 -2.49
N GLY A 59 15.54 1.08 -2.82
CA GLY A 59 16.28 -0.17 -2.69
C GLY A 59 16.34 -0.77 -1.29
N CYS A 60 15.72 -0.20 -0.26
CA CYS A 60 15.74 -0.76 1.10
C CYS A 60 14.85 -2.02 1.29
N GLY A 61 14.08 -2.44 0.25
CA GLY A 61 13.26 -3.66 0.29
C GLY A 61 11.74 -3.45 0.30
N LYS A 62 11.22 -2.20 0.26
CA LYS A 62 9.77 -1.91 0.31
C LYS A 62 8.95 -2.64 -0.74
N SER A 63 9.37 -2.56 -2.01
CA SER A 63 8.65 -3.25 -3.10
C SER A 63 8.72 -4.77 -2.98
N THR A 64 9.81 -5.33 -2.41
CA THR A 64 9.92 -6.76 -2.13
C THR A 64 8.95 -7.16 -1.03
N LEU A 65 8.82 -6.36 0.02
CA LEU A 65 7.85 -6.56 1.08
C LEU A 65 6.42 -6.50 0.54
N LEU A 66 6.08 -5.49 -0.28
CA LEU A 66 4.75 -5.40 -0.90
C LEU A 66 4.43 -6.62 -1.76
N LYS A 67 5.38 -7.10 -2.57
CA LYS A 67 5.20 -8.30 -3.40
C LYS A 67 4.99 -9.55 -2.55
N ALA A 68 5.68 -9.68 -1.41
CA ALA A 68 5.48 -10.78 -0.47
C ALA A 68 4.08 -10.71 0.15
N ILE A 69 3.66 -9.54 0.66
CA ILE A 69 2.32 -9.34 1.22
C ILE A 69 1.24 -9.63 0.17
N LEU A 70 1.41 -9.16 -1.08
CA LEU A 70 0.46 -9.39 -2.17
C LEU A 70 0.47 -10.84 -2.73
N ALA A 71 1.33 -11.71 -2.19
CA ALA A 71 1.56 -13.06 -2.70
C ALA A 71 1.87 -13.10 -4.21
N LEU A 72 2.65 -12.11 -4.67
CA LEU A 72 3.16 -12.05 -6.04
C LEU A 72 4.49 -12.81 -6.16
N ASP A 73 5.37 -12.65 -5.19
CA ASP A 73 6.66 -13.35 -5.12
C ASP A 73 6.69 -14.25 -3.86
N PRO A 74 7.30 -15.43 -3.93
CA PRO A 74 7.50 -16.27 -2.75
C PRO A 74 8.52 -15.63 -1.80
N VAL A 75 8.42 -15.94 -0.53
CA VAL A 75 9.45 -15.70 0.49
C VAL A 75 10.33 -16.93 0.61
N ASP A 76 11.59 -16.74 1.02
CA ASP A 76 12.52 -17.86 1.20
C ASP A 76 12.35 -18.50 2.60
N ASP A 77 12.04 -17.66 3.62
CA ASP A 77 11.72 -18.10 4.98
C ASP A 77 10.56 -17.27 5.53
N GLY A 78 9.91 -17.79 6.57
CA GLY A 78 8.78 -17.12 7.22
C GLY A 78 7.46 -17.22 6.46
N GLU A 79 6.45 -16.52 6.92
CA GLU A 79 5.10 -16.60 6.32
C GLU A 79 4.35 -15.26 6.42
N VAL A 80 3.38 -15.09 5.51
CA VAL A 80 2.41 -14.00 5.55
C VAL A 80 1.04 -14.56 5.87
N TYR A 81 0.32 -13.89 6.76
CA TYR A 81 -1.04 -14.24 7.16
C TYR A 81 -1.99 -13.08 6.90
N CYS A 82 -3.23 -13.40 6.55
CA CYS A 82 -4.33 -12.46 6.53
C CYS A 82 -5.48 -13.05 7.32
N ASP A 83 -5.90 -12.37 8.38
CA ASP A 83 -6.97 -12.84 9.27
C ASP A 83 -6.72 -14.30 9.73
N GLY A 84 -5.51 -14.58 10.18
CA GLY A 84 -5.06 -15.90 10.63
C GLY A 84 -4.87 -16.96 9.55
N LYS A 85 -5.13 -16.66 8.27
CA LYS A 85 -4.96 -17.59 7.16
C LYS A 85 -3.66 -17.32 6.43
N VAL A 86 -2.90 -18.37 6.15
CA VAL A 86 -1.64 -18.26 5.38
C VAL A 86 -1.92 -17.75 3.97
N VAL A 87 -1.13 -16.77 3.54
CA VAL A 87 -1.14 -16.19 2.20
C VAL A 87 0.17 -16.54 1.51
N ARG A 88 0.09 -17.32 0.43
CA ARG A 88 1.25 -17.73 -0.38
C ARG A 88 0.95 -17.53 -1.86
N PRO A 89 1.98 -17.31 -2.71
CA PRO A 89 1.79 -17.27 -4.15
C PRO A 89 1.01 -18.50 -4.65
N GLY A 90 0.05 -18.26 -5.53
CA GLY A 90 -0.84 -19.30 -6.01
C GLY A 90 -1.74 -18.86 -7.16
N SER A 91 -2.63 -19.71 -7.59
CA SER A 91 -3.55 -19.42 -8.68
C SER A 91 -4.52 -18.28 -8.33
N ALA A 92 -5.08 -17.63 -9.37
CA ALA A 92 -6.11 -16.61 -9.16
C ALA A 92 -7.31 -17.14 -8.36
N ARG A 93 -7.64 -18.43 -8.50
CA ARG A 93 -8.75 -19.08 -7.79
C ARG A 93 -8.45 -19.22 -6.29
N THR A 94 -7.24 -19.66 -5.94
CA THR A 94 -6.83 -19.86 -4.54
C THR A 94 -6.70 -18.54 -3.77
N LEU A 95 -6.27 -17.47 -4.45
CA LEU A 95 -6.07 -16.15 -3.85
C LEU A 95 -7.29 -15.22 -3.98
N ARG A 96 -8.41 -15.68 -4.57
CA ARG A 96 -9.59 -14.84 -4.78
C ARG A 96 -10.12 -14.24 -3.48
N TRP A 97 -10.19 -15.04 -2.40
CA TRP A 97 -10.64 -14.59 -1.09
C TRP A 97 -9.77 -13.47 -0.54
N TYR A 98 -8.44 -13.57 -0.70
CA TYR A 98 -7.47 -12.59 -0.26
C TYR A 98 -7.55 -11.31 -1.08
N ARG A 99 -7.57 -11.44 -2.42
CA ARG A 99 -7.64 -10.31 -3.35
C ARG A 99 -8.96 -9.54 -3.29
N ARG A 100 -10.01 -10.10 -2.72
CA ARG A 100 -11.23 -9.36 -2.41
C ARG A 100 -11.04 -8.43 -1.21
N ARG A 101 -10.27 -8.85 -0.24
CA ARG A 101 -10.06 -8.14 1.02
C ARG A 101 -8.90 -7.15 0.97
N VAL A 102 -7.86 -7.47 0.18
CA VAL A 102 -6.64 -6.67 0.06
C VAL A 102 -6.44 -6.27 -1.40
N GLN A 103 -6.43 -4.96 -1.63
CA GLN A 103 -6.20 -4.37 -2.95
C GLN A 103 -4.88 -3.62 -3.00
N TYR A 104 -4.41 -3.40 -4.22
CA TYR A 104 -3.13 -2.76 -4.48
C TYR A 104 -3.29 -1.61 -5.46
N LEU A 105 -2.74 -0.46 -5.09
CA LEU A 105 -2.57 0.70 -5.95
C LEU A 105 -1.07 0.84 -6.24
N PRO A 106 -0.63 0.51 -7.46
CA PRO A 106 0.79 0.55 -7.83
C PRO A 106 1.32 1.98 -7.98
N GLN A 107 2.63 2.10 -8.02
CA GLN A 107 3.29 3.32 -8.49
C GLN A 107 2.80 3.66 -9.90
N GLU A 108 2.50 4.92 -10.17
CA GLU A 108 1.89 5.38 -11.43
C GLU A 108 0.58 4.64 -11.78
N PRO A 109 -0.47 4.70 -10.95
CA PRO A 109 -1.69 3.90 -11.15
C PRO A 109 -2.36 4.16 -12.49
N ALA A 110 -2.26 5.39 -13.01
CA ALA A 110 -2.81 5.79 -14.30
C ALA A 110 -2.22 4.99 -15.47
N SER A 111 -0.94 4.64 -15.41
CA SER A 111 -0.25 3.87 -16.45
C SER A 111 -0.75 2.42 -16.57
N THR A 112 -1.41 1.92 -15.52
CA THR A 112 -1.97 0.56 -15.48
C THR A 112 -3.33 0.43 -16.19
N LEU A 113 -3.91 1.54 -16.62
CA LEU A 113 -5.20 1.53 -17.33
C LEU A 113 -4.99 1.27 -18.81
N PRO A 114 -5.62 0.23 -19.42
CA PRO A 114 -5.53 0.00 -20.85
C PRO A 114 -6.14 1.17 -21.64
N PRO A 115 -5.36 1.90 -22.47
CA PRO A 115 -5.83 3.16 -23.08
C PRO A 115 -7.05 3.01 -24.00
N SER A 116 -7.22 1.82 -24.60
CA SER A 116 -8.31 1.51 -25.52
C SER A 116 -9.63 1.15 -24.83
N MET A 117 -9.57 0.72 -23.55
CA MET A 117 -10.75 0.31 -22.79
C MET A 117 -11.56 1.52 -22.30
N ARG A 118 -12.88 1.35 -22.23
CA ARG A 118 -13.75 2.34 -21.58
C ARG A 118 -13.65 2.20 -20.05
N VAL A 119 -13.86 3.30 -19.34
CA VAL A 119 -13.83 3.31 -17.86
C VAL A 119 -14.78 2.27 -17.27
N ARG A 120 -15.99 2.12 -17.82
CA ARG A 120 -16.94 1.08 -17.38
C ARG A 120 -16.40 -0.34 -17.51
N GLU A 121 -15.61 -0.62 -18.53
CA GLU A 121 -15.00 -1.94 -18.74
C GLU A 121 -13.91 -2.19 -17.73
N ILE A 122 -13.08 -1.17 -17.46
CA ILE A 122 -12.00 -1.18 -16.45
C ILE A 122 -12.57 -1.42 -15.06
N LEU A 123 -13.66 -0.72 -14.68
CA LEU A 123 -14.29 -0.90 -13.37
C LEU A 123 -15.00 -2.25 -13.23
N ASN A 124 -15.51 -2.83 -14.31
CA ASN A 124 -16.12 -4.16 -14.28
C ASN A 124 -15.11 -5.32 -14.22
N GLU A 125 -13.86 -5.09 -14.56
CA GLU A 125 -12.82 -6.13 -14.58
C GLU A 125 -12.63 -6.81 -13.19
N PRO A 126 -12.40 -6.07 -12.08
CA PRO A 126 -12.29 -6.67 -10.75
C PRO A 126 -13.54 -7.45 -10.35
N LEU A 127 -14.73 -6.94 -10.67
CA LEU A 127 -16.01 -7.58 -10.34
C LEU A 127 -16.16 -8.94 -11.03
N ARG A 128 -15.75 -9.05 -12.29
CA ARG A 128 -15.78 -10.31 -13.06
C ARG A 128 -14.77 -11.31 -12.51
N HIS A 129 -13.53 -10.89 -12.26
CA HIS A 129 -12.43 -11.78 -11.87
C HIS A 129 -12.51 -12.22 -10.41
N LEU A 130 -12.97 -11.34 -9.54
CA LEU A 130 -13.09 -11.65 -8.12
C LEU A 130 -14.45 -12.23 -7.74
N GLY A 131 -15.43 -12.24 -8.67
CA GLY A 131 -16.71 -12.93 -8.50
C GLY A 131 -17.59 -12.27 -7.42
N CYS A 132 -17.77 -10.96 -7.48
CA CYS A 132 -18.79 -10.28 -6.70
C CYS A 132 -20.17 -10.74 -7.16
N ASN A 133 -21.10 -10.88 -6.22
CA ASN A 133 -22.44 -11.40 -6.50
C ASN A 133 -23.12 -10.51 -7.55
N ARG A 134 -23.62 -11.07 -8.64
CA ARG A 134 -24.27 -10.32 -9.73
C ARG A 134 -25.53 -9.57 -9.27
N ASP A 135 -26.16 -10.05 -8.18
CA ASP A 135 -27.36 -9.47 -7.61
C ASP A 135 -27.09 -8.17 -6.81
N ALA A 136 -25.84 -7.97 -6.39
CA ALA A 136 -25.34 -6.76 -5.75
C ALA A 136 -24.25 -6.12 -6.61
N SER A 137 -24.51 -5.94 -7.92
CA SER A 137 -23.56 -5.26 -8.81
C SER A 137 -23.26 -3.87 -8.25
N PRO A 138 -22.00 -3.59 -7.86
CA PRO A 138 -21.65 -2.25 -7.38
C PRO A 138 -22.05 -1.22 -8.41
N ASN A 139 -22.63 -0.13 -7.96
CA ASN A 139 -23.00 0.97 -8.82
C ASN A 139 -21.72 1.64 -9.33
N LEU A 140 -21.40 1.46 -10.63
CA LEU A 140 -20.21 2.05 -11.25
C LEU A 140 -20.18 3.58 -11.11
N ALA A 141 -21.36 4.21 -11.14
CA ALA A 141 -21.47 5.65 -10.95
C ALA A 141 -21.09 6.05 -9.51
N ALA A 142 -21.56 5.29 -8.52
CA ALA A 142 -21.18 5.53 -7.12
C ALA A 142 -19.68 5.31 -6.87
N ALA A 143 -19.07 4.32 -7.54
CA ALA A 143 -17.61 4.10 -7.45
C ALA A 143 -16.81 5.29 -8.03
N LEU A 144 -17.30 5.94 -9.08
CA LEU A 144 -16.70 7.17 -9.61
C LEU A 144 -16.96 8.37 -8.70
N GLU A 145 -18.16 8.51 -8.16
CA GLU A 145 -18.51 9.58 -7.21
C GLU A 145 -17.63 9.53 -5.96
N GLN A 146 -17.36 8.33 -5.45
CA GLN A 146 -16.45 8.11 -4.31
C GLN A 146 -15.05 8.70 -4.55
N VAL A 147 -14.59 8.69 -5.80
CA VAL A 147 -13.30 9.30 -6.20
C VAL A 147 -13.47 10.68 -6.85
N GLU A 148 -14.61 11.34 -6.63
CA GLU A 148 -14.92 12.69 -7.12
C GLU A 148 -14.90 12.82 -8.64
N LEU A 149 -15.37 11.79 -9.33
CA LEU A 149 -15.57 11.79 -10.78
C LEU A 149 -17.05 11.69 -11.15
N SER A 150 -17.44 12.43 -12.20
CA SER A 150 -18.79 12.32 -12.76
C SER A 150 -19.01 10.98 -13.45
N ALA A 151 -20.22 10.42 -13.35
CA ALA A 151 -20.64 9.23 -14.08
C ALA A 151 -20.48 9.34 -15.61
N LYS A 152 -20.42 10.56 -16.17
CA LYS A 152 -20.15 10.81 -17.58
C LYS A 152 -18.81 10.23 -18.06
N VAL A 153 -17.87 10.01 -17.11
CA VAL A 153 -16.54 9.43 -17.40
C VAL A 153 -16.64 7.94 -17.77
N LEU A 154 -17.73 7.24 -17.41
CA LEU A 154 -17.91 5.80 -17.70
C LEU A 154 -17.75 5.43 -19.18
N ASP A 155 -18.20 6.30 -20.06
CA ASP A 155 -18.16 6.04 -21.51
C ASP A 155 -16.90 6.52 -22.21
N GLN A 156 -16.03 7.23 -21.50
CA GLN A 156 -14.74 7.68 -22.02
C GLN A 156 -13.73 6.54 -22.06
N ARG A 157 -12.80 6.60 -23.03
CA ARG A 157 -11.65 5.70 -23.07
C ARG A 157 -10.58 6.17 -22.08
N ALA A 158 -9.88 5.23 -21.43
CA ALA A 158 -8.82 5.59 -20.48
C ALA A 158 -7.74 6.49 -21.09
N GLY A 159 -7.39 6.28 -22.36
CA GLY A 159 -6.41 7.11 -23.06
C GLY A 159 -6.86 8.56 -23.34
N SER A 160 -8.13 8.92 -23.15
CA SER A 160 -8.64 10.29 -23.28
C SER A 160 -8.79 11.04 -21.96
N LEU A 161 -8.48 10.39 -20.84
CA LEU A 161 -8.58 10.99 -19.51
C LEU A 161 -7.37 11.92 -19.24
N SER A 162 -7.58 12.97 -18.46
CA SER A 162 -6.47 13.70 -17.87
C SER A 162 -5.71 12.81 -16.86
N GLY A 163 -4.45 13.14 -16.55
CA GLY A 163 -3.64 12.38 -15.58
C GLY A 163 -4.35 12.20 -14.24
N GLY A 164 -4.93 13.27 -13.68
CA GLY A 164 -5.69 13.20 -12.43
C GLY A 164 -6.98 12.37 -12.54
N GLN A 165 -7.69 12.42 -13.67
CA GLN A 165 -8.85 11.55 -13.91
C GLN A 165 -8.44 10.08 -14.01
N ALA A 166 -7.36 9.77 -14.75
CA ALA A 166 -6.86 8.41 -14.87
C ALA A 166 -6.43 7.84 -13.52
N GLN A 167 -5.77 8.65 -12.68
CA GLN A 167 -5.39 8.27 -11.33
C GLN A 167 -6.61 7.93 -10.46
N ARG A 168 -7.63 8.77 -10.48
CA ARG A 168 -8.88 8.56 -9.74
C ARG A 168 -9.66 7.34 -10.26
N VAL A 169 -9.64 7.08 -11.58
CA VAL A 169 -10.23 5.86 -12.16
C VAL A 169 -9.46 4.61 -11.69
N ALA A 170 -8.13 4.65 -11.63
CA ALA A 170 -7.33 3.54 -11.11
C ALA A 170 -7.62 3.28 -9.62
N LEU A 171 -7.80 4.34 -8.83
CA LEU A 171 -8.24 4.23 -7.44
C LEU A 171 -9.65 3.63 -7.35
N ALA A 172 -10.61 4.12 -8.14
CA ALA A 172 -11.98 3.56 -8.18
C ALA A 172 -11.97 2.07 -8.54
N ARG A 173 -11.11 1.65 -9.48
CA ARG A 173 -10.93 0.23 -9.85
C ARG A 173 -10.50 -0.62 -8.65
N ALA A 174 -9.60 -0.12 -7.81
CA ALA A 174 -9.15 -0.84 -6.62
C ALA A 174 -10.25 -0.88 -5.54
N LEU A 175 -11.07 0.15 -5.44
CA LEU A 175 -12.07 0.30 -4.38
C LEU A 175 -13.44 -0.33 -4.70
N ILE A 176 -13.73 -0.59 -5.96
CA ILE A 176 -15.08 -1.02 -6.39
C ILE A 176 -15.55 -2.33 -5.76
N ILE A 177 -14.63 -3.16 -5.31
CA ILE A 177 -14.91 -4.40 -4.60
C ILE A 177 -15.02 -4.22 -3.09
N GLN A 178 -14.91 -2.99 -2.58
CA GLN A 178 -14.95 -2.63 -1.16
C GLN A 178 -13.95 -3.46 -0.33
N PRO A 179 -12.64 -3.28 -0.56
CA PRO A 179 -11.62 -4.03 0.17
C PRO A 179 -11.55 -3.62 1.64
N ASP A 180 -11.12 -4.54 2.51
CA ASP A 180 -10.85 -4.26 3.92
C ASP A 180 -9.53 -3.47 4.08
N PHE A 181 -8.61 -3.61 3.12
CA PHE A 181 -7.26 -3.02 3.19
C PHE A 181 -6.73 -2.63 1.80
N LEU A 182 -6.13 -1.45 1.70
CA LEU A 182 -5.46 -0.95 0.49
C LEU A 182 -3.97 -0.78 0.73
N LEU A 183 -3.16 -1.43 -0.09
CA LEU A 183 -1.72 -1.21 -0.19
C LEU A 183 -1.47 -0.21 -1.32
N ALA A 184 -0.88 0.94 -1.04
CA ALA A 184 -0.60 1.95 -2.05
C ALA A 184 0.92 2.23 -2.11
N ASP A 185 1.51 1.96 -3.26
CA ASP A 185 2.93 2.16 -3.52
C ASP A 185 3.14 3.50 -4.20
N GLU A 186 3.69 4.47 -3.48
CA GLU A 186 3.95 5.83 -3.94
C GLU A 186 2.77 6.48 -4.70
N PRO A 187 1.56 6.51 -4.10
CA PRO A 187 0.32 6.84 -4.82
C PRO A 187 0.27 8.25 -5.40
N VAL A 188 1.20 9.14 -5.02
CA VAL A 188 1.27 10.53 -5.49
C VAL A 188 2.59 10.85 -6.20
N SER A 189 3.40 9.85 -6.50
CA SER A 189 4.65 10.04 -7.24
C SER A 189 4.37 10.67 -8.62
N GLY A 190 5.20 11.63 -9.01
CA GLY A 190 5.06 12.32 -10.31
C GLY A 190 3.91 13.34 -10.40
N LEU A 191 3.12 13.56 -9.34
CA LEU A 191 2.08 14.56 -9.30
C LEU A 191 2.62 15.91 -8.80
N ASP A 192 2.00 17.01 -9.22
CA ASP A 192 2.22 18.32 -8.65
C ASP A 192 1.67 18.44 -7.21
N LEU A 193 2.14 19.43 -6.46
CA LEU A 193 1.78 19.58 -5.04
C LEU A 193 0.25 19.70 -4.80
N PRO A 194 -0.51 20.50 -5.57
CA PRO A 194 -1.97 20.59 -5.38
C PRO A 194 -2.67 19.24 -5.57
N LEU A 195 -2.29 18.47 -6.59
CA LEU A 195 -2.89 17.17 -6.88
C LEU A 195 -2.48 16.11 -5.84
N ARG A 196 -1.25 16.17 -5.33
CA ARG A 196 -0.79 15.30 -4.22
C ARG A 196 -1.69 15.47 -3.00
N GLU A 197 -1.95 16.71 -2.59
CA GLU A 197 -2.77 16.99 -1.42
C GLU A 197 -4.23 16.56 -1.65
N GLN A 198 -4.78 16.76 -2.84
CA GLN A 198 -6.11 16.26 -3.19
C GLN A 198 -6.21 14.74 -3.09
N ILE A 199 -5.24 13.99 -3.62
CA ILE A 199 -5.25 12.52 -3.54
C ILE A 199 -5.06 12.03 -2.11
N LYS A 200 -4.22 12.70 -1.31
CA LYS A 200 -4.03 12.41 0.10
C LYS A 200 -5.33 12.56 0.89
N LEU A 201 -6.01 13.71 0.75
CA LEU A 201 -7.29 13.97 1.41
C LEU A 201 -8.39 13.00 0.93
N LEU A 202 -8.39 12.65 -0.35
CA LEU A 202 -9.30 11.67 -0.92
C LEU A 202 -9.08 10.27 -0.29
N LEU A 203 -7.83 9.81 -0.17
CA LEU A 203 -7.48 8.54 0.46
C LEU A 203 -7.87 8.52 1.94
N LEU A 204 -7.62 9.62 2.66
CA LEU A 204 -8.01 9.76 4.07
C LEU A 204 -9.51 9.61 4.24
N ARG A 205 -10.30 10.39 3.50
CA ARG A 205 -11.76 10.37 3.53
C ARG A 205 -12.31 8.97 3.23
N ILE A 206 -11.82 8.35 2.15
CA ILE A 206 -12.27 7.01 1.75
C ILE A 206 -11.94 5.97 2.81
N ALA A 207 -10.75 6.02 3.41
CA ALA A 207 -10.36 5.10 4.48
C ALA A 207 -11.27 5.24 5.71
N GLU A 208 -11.61 6.46 6.10
CA GLU A 208 -12.50 6.74 7.24
C GLU A 208 -13.95 6.31 6.96
N GLU A 209 -14.52 6.71 5.82
CA GLU A 209 -15.90 6.38 5.44
C GLU A 209 -16.14 4.88 5.33
N ASN A 210 -15.15 4.13 4.77
CA ASN A 210 -15.29 2.69 4.55
C ASN A 210 -14.66 1.84 5.67
N ARG A 211 -14.11 2.44 6.71
CA ARG A 211 -13.32 1.74 7.74
C ARG A 211 -12.26 0.83 7.10
N MET A 212 -11.58 1.33 6.08
CA MET A 212 -10.58 0.60 5.32
C MET A 212 -9.18 0.85 5.89
N GLY A 213 -8.41 -0.20 6.13
CA GLY A 213 -7.00 -0.05 6.50
C GLY A 213 -6.15 0.38 5.31
N LEU A 214 -5.04 1.08 5.59
CA LEU A 214 -4.09 1.54 4.59
C LEU A 214 -2.67 1.13 4.94
N LEU A 215 -1.90 0.69 3.94
CA LEU A 215 -0.44 0.73 3.98
C LEU A 215 0.04 1.62 2.84
N ILE A 216 0.58 2.79 3.20
CA ILE A 216 1.12 3.75 2.23
C ILE A 216 2.63 3.63 2.23
N VAL A 217 3.18 3.18 1.11
CA VAL A 217 4.62 3.18 0.90
C VAL A 217 5.01 4.50 0.25
N SER A 218 5.95 5.20 0.86
CA SER A 218 6.45 6.48 0.34
C SER A 218 7.90 6.71 0.72
N HIS A 219 8.61 7.47 -0.09
CA HIS A 219 9.89 8.08 0.29
C HIS A 219 9.68 9.54 0.76
N ASP A 220 8.46 10.07 0.63
CA ASP A 220 8.06 11.41 1.04
C ASP A 220 7.21 11.35 2.31
N ILE A 221 7.79 11.79 3.43
CA ILE A 221 7.13 11.80 4.74
C ILE A 221 5.94 12.76 4.75
N SER A 222 5.91 13.80 3.90
CA SER A 222 4.80 14.76 3.85
C SER A 222 3.48 14.07 3.45
N MET A 223 3.57 13.01 2.65
CA MET A 223 2.44 12.18 2.28
C MET A 223 1.87 11.42 3.49
N LEU A 224 2.74 10.96 4.40
CA LEU A 224 2.34 10.17 5.56
C LEU A 224 1.75 11.05 6.66
N ALA A 225 2.23 12.29 6.78
CA ALA A 225 1.76 13.25 7.76
C ALA A 225 0.27 13.54 7.57
N GLY A 226 -0.54 13.32 8.61
CA GLY A 226 -2.00 13.53 8.61
C GLY A 226 -2.81 12.46 7.87
N LEU A 227 -2.17 11.53 7.12
CA LEU A 227 -2.84 10.39 6.51
C LEU A 227 -2.68 9.12 7.35
N CYS A 228 -1.47 8.89 7.87
CA CYS A 228 -1.14 7.67 8.60
C CYS A 228 -1.07 7.93 10.12
N ASP A 229 -1.62 7.00 10.90
CA ASP A 229 -1.60 7.05 12.36
C ASP A 229 -0.24 6.60 12.90
N ARG A 230 0.37 5.63 12.24
CA ARG A 230 1.64 5.00 12.58
C ARG A 230 2.55 4.97 11.36
N THR A 231 3.84 5.19 11.55
CA THR A 231 4.84 5.12 10.48
C THR A 231 5.98 4.19 10.87
N LEU A 232 6.36 3.36 9.91
CA LEU A 232 7.49 2.46 9.97
C LEU A 232 8.61 3.06 9.11
N VAL A 233 9.83 3.02 9.59
CA VAL A 233 11.01 3.37 8.78
C VAL A 233 11.79 2.10 8.49
N MET A 234 12.05 1.89 7.20
CA MET A 234 12.75 0.71 6.71
C MET A 234 14.13 1.06 6.16
N GLU A 235 15.14 0.34 6.62
CA GLU A 235 16.51 0.43 6.14
C GLU A 235 17.11 -0.97 5.98
N ALA A 236 17.79 -1.24 4.86
CA ALA A 236 18.49 -2.48 4.60
C ALA A 236 17.70 -3.76 4.95
N GLY A 237 16.42 -3.81 4.57
CA GLY A 237 15.57 -4.97 4.76
C GLY A 237 15.00 -5.15 6.18
N LYS A 238 15.13 -4.13 7.05
CA LYS A 238 14.64 -4.18 8.44
C LYS A 238 13.84 -2.93 8.80
N ILE A 239 12.94 -3.06 9.77
CA ILE A 239 12.33 -1.91 10.42
C ILE A 239 13.32 -1.38 11.46
N ILE A 240 13.67 -0.10 11.35
CA ILE A 240 14.60 0.58 12.27
C ILE A 240 13.86 1.51 13.23
N GLU A 241 12.63 1.91 12.89
CA GLU A 241 11.76 2.71 13.74
C GLU A 241 10.30 2.38 13.43
N ASP A 242 9.45 2.29 14.45
CA ASP A 242 8.03 1.97 14.38
C ASP A 242 7.30 2.74 15.48
N ARG A 243 6.58 3.81 15.08
CA ARG A 243 6.00 4.75 16.06
C ARG A 243 4.76 5.47 15.51
N PRO A 244 3.95 6.10 16.38
CA PRO A 244 2.95 7.05 15.95
C PRO A 244 3.56 8.11 15.04
N THR A 245 2.92 8.39 13.90
CA THR A 245 3.45 9.29 12.86
C THR A 245 3.79 10.66 13.43
N PHE A 246 2.92 11.22 14.27
CA PHE A 246 3.15 12.51 14.90
C PHE A 246 4.44 12.54 15.74
N GLU A 247 4.68 11.50 16.54
CA GLU A 247 5.90 11.43 17.37
C GLU A 247 7.15 11.29 16.50
N MET A 248 7.09 10.46 15.47
CA MET A 248 8.21 10.27 14.55
C MET A 248 8.60 11.56 13.84
N LEU A 249 7.62 12.38 13.44
CA LEU A 249 7.86 13.66 12.77
C LEU A 249 8.55 14.69 13.68
N HIS A 250 8.22 14.70 14.99
CA HIS A 250 8.70 15.72 15.92
C HIS A 250 9.93 15.27 16.71
N LEU A 251 10.04 13.97 17.00
CA LEU A 251 11.06 13.38 17.84
C LEU A 251 11.59 12.06 17.27
N PRO A 252 12.23 12.07 16.08
CA PRO A 252 12.80 10.86 15.49
C PRO A 252 13.91 10.31 16.37
N LEU A 253 13.88 9.00 16.62
CA LEU A 253 14.87 8.33 17.48
C LEU A 253 16.10 7.88 16.69
N HIS A 254 15.87 7.29 15.50
CA HIS A 254 16.96 6.73 14.71
C HIS A 254 17.66 7.82 13.88
N PRO A 255 19.01 7.83 13.81
CA PRO A 255 19.75 8.81 12.99
C PRO A 255 19.33 8.84 11.52
N HIS A 256 19.07 7.68 10.93
CA HIS A 256 18.62 7.58 9.55
C HIS A 256 17.22 8.21 9.36
N THR A 257 16.32 8.05 10.31
CA THR A 257 15.00 8.73 10.29
C THR A 257 15.17 10.24 10.29
N ARG A 258 16.09 10.78 11.10
CA ARG A 258 16.42 12.23 11.11
C ARG A 258 16.91 12.69 9.74
N GLN A 259 17.84 11.95 9.13
CA GLN A 259 18.35 12.28 7.79
C GLN A 259 17.24 12.31 6.74
N LEU A 260 16.29 11.36 6.80
CA LEU A 260 15.13 11.33 5.89
C LEU A 260 14.21 12.54 6.10
N LEU A 261 14.00 12.96 7.34
CA LEU A 261 13.19 14.13 7.67
C LEU A 261 13.87 15.42 7.25
N ASP A 262 15.19 15.57 7.51
CA ASP A 262 15.98 16.74 7.16
C ASP A 262 16.10 16.94 5.64
N ALA A 263 15.98 15.86 4.86
CA ALA A 263 16.02 15.92 3.39
C ALA A 263 14.74 16.50 2.76
N VAL A 264 13.65 16.62 3.52
CA VAL A 264 12.39 17.20 3.04
C VAL A 264 12.33 18.68 3.36
N PRO A 265 12.40 19.59 2.35
CA PRO A 265 12.26 21.01 2.61
C PRO A 265 10.89 21.34 3.20
N ALA A 266 10.88 21.95 4.39
CA ALA A 266 9.74 22.64 5.00
C ALA A 266 8.51 21.81 5.43
N LEU A 267 8.68 20.80 6.30
CA LEU A 267 7.61 20.45 7.26
C LEU A 267 7.75 21.23 8.60
N VAL A 268 8.74 22.09 8.72
CA VAL A 268 9.08 22.82 9.95
C VAL A 268 8.51 24.23 9.91
N THR A 269 7.21 24.41 9.85
CA THR A 269 6.59 25.63 10.40
C THR A 269 5.09 25.55 10.24
N HIS A 270 4.40 24.94 11.18
CA HIS A 270 3.10 25.42 11.71
C HIS A 270 2.75 24.58 12.94
N ALA A 271 3.54 24.72 13.99
CA ALA A 271 3.02 24.48 15.32
C ALA A 271 2.00 25.59 15.59
N PRO A 272 0.72 25.30 15.89
CA PRO A 272 -0.15 26.31 16.45
C PRO A 272 0.47 26.72 17.78
N SER A 273 0.86 27.99 17.87
CA SER A 273 1.23 28.62 19.11
C SER A 273 0.10 28.42 20.11
N LEU A 274 0.31 27.54 21.09
CA LEU A 274 -0.49 27.50 22.29
C LEU A 274 -0.35 28.85 22.98
N VAL A 275 -1.30 29.73 22.71
CA VAL A 275 -1.52 30.96 23.48
C VAL A 275 -1.83 30.51 24.90
N ARG A 276 -0.85 30.69 25.79
CA ARG A 276 -1.10 30.71 27.22
C ARG A 276 -1.90 31.97 27.52
N GLY A 277 -3.14 31.81 27.88
CA GLY A 277 -3.98 32.75 28.58
C GLY A 277 -4.29 32.19 29.94
#